data_8e995209a0c1a3b5e31fb697c989b2cc
#
_entry.id   8e995209a0c1a3b5e31fb697c989b2cc
#
_cell.length_a   1.000
_cell.length_b   1.000
_cell.length_c   1.000
_cell.angle_alpha   90.00
_cell.angle_beta   90.00
_cell.angle_gamma   90.00
#
_symmetry.space_group_name_H-M   'P 1'
#
loop_
_entity.id
_entity.type
_entity.pdbx_description
1 polymer ?
#
loop_
_entity_poly.entity_id
_entity_poly.type
_entity_poly.pdbx_seq_one_letter_code
_entity_poly.pdbx_strand_id
1 'polypeptide(L)'
;MTVSNSSLRGQLLHNEKLAKYTSWRVGGEADRMYVPADKLDLQWFIAGLSINEPVFWLGLGSNLLIRDAGIRGTVINTRVKVKQMNLIDDVRLYVECGVPCAHVARFCSEHDLSGAEFLAGIPGTMGGALKMNAGAFGTETWDLVESVEMMSVGGKAEQYHADAFEVGYRAVKGVGSACFLSAVLKLSKDASQAGQKQIKKLLARRAATQPISQPSCGSVFRNPANDFAARLIEASGLKGYSIGGAEVSEKHANFIVNTGVAKAADIEQLIEYVQTEVARQQGVELHAEVCIIGDKST
;
A
#
# COMPACT_ATOMS: atom_id res chain seq x y z
N MET A 1 4.41 -23.40 -23.49
CA MET A 1 5.73 -23.87 -22.99
C MET A 1 5.63 -23.95 -21.49
N THR A 2 5.65 -25.12 -20.91
CA THR A 2 5.71 -25.34 -19.47
C THR A 2 7.11 -24.93 -18.99
N VAL A 3 7.21 -23.79 -18.31
CA VAL A 3 8.47 -23.37 -17.66
C VAL A 3 8.79 -24.41 -16.60
N SER A 4 9.91 -25.11 -16.73
CA SER A 4 10.31 -26.07 -15.72
C SER A 4 10.66 -25.32 -14.45
N ASN A 5 10.28 -25.85 -13.28
CA ASN A 5 10.59 -25.27 -11.94
C ASN A 5 12.10 -25.02 -11.72
N SER A 6 12.97 -25.59 -12.56
CA SER A 6 14.43 -25.46 -12.50
C SER A 6 14.95 -24.10 -13.01
N SER A 7 14.10 -23.23 -13.58
CA SER A 7 14.51 -21.90 -14.09
C SER A 7 14.17 -20.75 -13.13
N LEU A 8 13.35 -20.98 -12.10
CA LEU A 8 12.98 -19.96 -11.12
C LEU A 8 14.15 -19.69 -10.16
N ARG A 9 14.44 -18.40 -9.93
CA ARG A 9 15.56 -17.92 -9.10
C ARG A 9 15.10 -17.32 -7.78
N GLY A 10 13.80 -17.07 -7.66
CA GLY A 10 13.17 -16.55 -6.46
C GLY A 10 13.03 -17.61 -5.36
N GLN A 11 12.52 -17.20 -4.22
CA GLN A 11 12.30 -18.07 -3.07
C GLN A 11 10.81 -18.37 -2.93
N LEU A 12 10.45 -19.65 -2.91
CA LEU A 12 9.10 -20.12 -2.56
C LEU A 12 9.10 -20.56 -1.09
N LEU A 13 8.21 -19.95 -0.30
CA LEU A 13 7.98 -20.27 1.10
C LEU A 13 6.59 -20.89 1.25
N HIS A 14 6.44 -21.82 2.18
CA HIS A 14 5.17 -22.47 2.52
C HIS A 14 4.78 -22.16 3.96
N ASN A 15 3.48 -22.03 4.21
CA ASN A 15 2.91 -21.73 5.53
C ASN A 15 3.58 -20.53 6.20
N GLU A 16 3.78 -19.48 5.39
CA GLU A 16 4.56 -18.31 5.81
C GLU A 16 3.71 -17.35 6.64
N LYS A 17 4.16 -17.06 7.88
CA LYS A 17 3.48 -16.16 8.81
C LYS A 17 3.48 -14.72 8.29
N LEU A 18 2.30 -14.18 8.01
CA LEU A 18 2.15 -12.88 7.36
C LEU A 18 2.20 -11.68 8.31
N ALA A 19 2.05 -11.88 9.62
CA ALA A 19 2.08 -10.82 10.62
C ALA A 19 3.35 -9.93 10.52
N LYS A 20 4.52 -10.51 10.22
CA LYS A 20 5.78 -9.77 10.06
C LYS A 20 5.88 -8.93 8.78
N TYR A 21 4.92 -9.09 7.87
CA TYR A 21 4.85 -8.37 6.60
C TYR A 21 3.74 -7.33 6.55
N THR A 22 3.00 -7.13 7.63
CA THR A 22 1.97 -6.09 7.74
C THR A 22 2.39 -5.01 8.73
N SER A 23 1.95 -3.78 8.51
CA SER A 23 2.25 -2.67 9.42
C SER A 23 1.53 -2.80 10.76
N TRP A 24 0.39 -3.46 10.82
CA TRP A 24 -0.30 -3.79 12.08
C TRP A 24 0.36 -4.93 12.86
N ARG A 25 1.25 -5.71 12.22
CA ARG A 25 1.92 -6.89 12.80
C ARG A 25 0.94 -7.97 13.22
N VAL A 26 -0.16 -8.12 12.48
CA VAL A 26 -1.17 -9.18 12.64
C VAL A 26 -1.38 -9.88 11.31
N GLY A 27 -2.01 -11.07 11.35
CA GLY A 27 -2.38 -11.87 10.19
C GLY A 27 -1.88 -13.31 10.28
N GLY A 28 -2.68 -14.22 9.74
CA GLY A 28 -2.39 -15.65 9.67
C GLY A 28 -1.30 -16.00 8.66
N GLU A 29 -1.27 -17.26 8.23
CA GLU A 29 -0.28 -17.81 7.32
C GLU A 29 -0.78 -17.76 5.86
N ALA A 30 0.14 -17.60 4.90
CA ALA A 30 -0.12 -17.88 3.51
C ALA A 30 0.25 -19.34 3.18
N ASP A 31 -0.58 -20.03 2.39
CA ASP A 31 -0.23 -21.36 1.91
C ASP A 31 1.10 -21.34 1.17
N ARG A 32 1.28 -20.32 0.31
CA ARG A 32 2.52 -20.10 -0.43
C ARG A 32 2.86 -18.61 -0.46
N MET A 33 4.15 -18.28 -0.33
CA MET A 33 4.66 -16.96 -0.61
C MET A 33 5.84 -17.08 -1.57
N TYR A 34 5.79 -16.34 -2.66
CA TYR A 34 6.91 -16.21 -3.59
C TYR A 34 7.60 -14.86 -3.43
N VAL A 35 8.92 -14.90 -3.28
CA VAL A 35 9.79 -13.72 -3.26
C VAL A 35 10.61 -13.76 -4.55
N PRO A 36 10.22 -13.04 -5.60
CA PRO A 36 10.91 -13.09 -6.89
C PRO A 36 12.34 -12.54 -6.79
N ALA A 37 13.25 -13.08 -7.59
CA ALA A 37 14.62 -12.59 -7.68
C ALA A 37 14.72 -11.25 -8.41
N ASP A 38 13.85 -11.04 -9.39
CA ASP A 38 13.68 -9.80 -10.17
C ASP A 38 12.33 -9.83 -10.93
N LYS A 39 12.10 -8.83 -11.77
CA LYS A 39 10.87 -8.68 -12.55
C LYS A 39 10.68 -9.84 -13.56
N LEU A 40 11.74 -10.30 -14.21
CA LEU A 40 11.65 -11.39 -15.19
C LEU A 40 11.34 -12.73 -14.51
N ASP A 41 11.97 -13.01 -13.40
CA ASP A 41 11.68 -14.19 -12.57
C ASP A 41 10.22 -14.19 -12.07
N LEU A 42 9.71 -13.02 -11.68
CA LEU A 42 8.31 -12.85 -11.33
C LEU A 42 7.37 -13.20 -12.51
N GLN A 43 7.67 -12.74 -13.72
CA GLN A 43 6.88 -13.05 -14.92
C GLN A 43 6.84 -14.56 -15.18
N TRP A 44 7.97 -15.24 -15.07
CA TRP A 44 8.03 -16.70 -15.26
C TRP A 44 7.24 -17.45 -14.17
N PHE A 45 7.35 -17.00 -12.92
CA PHE A 45 6.59 -17.61 -11.83
C PHE A 45 5.07 -17.49 -12.06
N ILE A 46 4.59 -16.29 -12.39
CA ILE A 46 3.16 -16.04 -12.65
C ILE A 46 2.67 -16.82 -13.88
N ALA A 47 3.47 -16.87 -14.95
CA ALA A 47 3.13 -17.64 -16.15
C ALA A 47 3.01 -19.17 -15.89
N GLY A 48 3.66 -19.66 -14.85
CA GLY A 48 3.59 -21.07 -14.41
C GLY A 48 2.45 -21.39 -13.45
N LEU A 49 1.71 -20.38 -12.95
CA LEU A 49 0.57 -20.61 -12.06
C LEU A 49 -0.66 -21.07 -12.83
N SER A 50 -1.53 -21.82 -12.14
CA SER A 50 -2.87 -22.09 -12.67
C SER A 50 -3.65 -20.80 -12.87
N ILE A 51 -4.46 -20.72 -13.93
CA ILE A 51 -5.31 -19.56 -14.20
C ILE A 51 -6.30 -19.26 -13.05
N ASN A 52 -6.66 -20.27 -12.29
CA ASN A 52 -7.57 -20.17 -11.14
C ASN A 52 -6.83 -19.99 -9.80
N GLU A 53 -5.51 -19.89 -9.81
CA GLU A 53 -4.75 -19.69 -8.59
C GLU A 53 -5.02 -18.28 -8.01
N PRO A 54 -5.51 -18.17 -6.76
CA PRO A 54 -5.64 -16.89 -6.10
C PRO A 54 -4.25 -16.28 -5.85
N VAL A 55 -4.02 -15.07 -6.40
CA VAL A 55 -2.76 -14.34 -6.26
C VAL A 55 -3.00 -13.04 -5.51
N PHE A 56 -2.21 -12.82 -4.46
CA PHE A 56 -2.25 -11.64 -3.62
C PHE A 56 -0.91 -10.90 -3.65
N TRP A 57 -0.96 -9.61 -3.95
CA TRP A 57 0.22 -8.77 -4.08
C TRP A 57 0.57 -8.10 -2.75
N LEU A 58 1.80 -8.26 -2.32
CA LEU A 58 2.30 -7.74 -1.05
C LEU A 58 3.53 -6.84 -1.29
N GLY A 59 3.36 -5.56 -0.96
CA GLY A 59 4.45 -4.60 -0.80
C GLY A 59 4.91 -4.53 0.67
N LEU A 60 4.76 -3.37 1.28
CA LEU A 60 5.06 -3.16 2.71
C LEU A 60 3.90 -3.59 3.65
N GLY A 61 2.77 -4.05 3.11
CA GLY A 61 1.60 -4.41 3.92
C GLY A 61 1.03 -3.24 4.74
N SER A 62 1.23 -2.02 4.26
CA SER A 62 0.88 -0.80 5.00
C SER A 62 -0.58 -0.39 4.86
N ASN A 63 -1.35 -1.10 4.04
CA ASN A 63 -2.80 -0.89 3.87
C ASN A 63 -3.56 -2.20 3.86
N LEU A 64 -3.03 -3.23 4.53
CA LEU A 64 -3.62 -4.57 4.54
C LEU A 64 -3.92 -5.01 5.97
N LEU A 65 -5.16 -5.48 6.17
CA LEU A 65 -5.54 -6.33 7.29
C LEU A 65 -5.68 -7.77 6.77
N ILE A 66 -4.75 -8.62 7.14
CA ILE A 66 -4.81 -10.05 6.80
C ILE A 66 -5.47 -10.78 7.97
N ARG A 67 -6.59 -11.46 7.72
CA ARG A 67 -7.33 -12.19 8.75
C ARG A 67 -6.50 -13.31 9.38
N ASP A 68 -6.86 -13.69 10.61
CA ASP A 68 -6.11 -14.67 11.39
C ASP A 68 -6.12 -16.09 10.77
N ALA A 69 -7.14 -16.46 9.98
CA ALA A 69 -7.15 -17.70 9.21
C ALA A 69 -6.15 -17.72 8.04
N GLY A 70 -5.59 -16.56 7.68
CA GLY A 70 -4.57 -16.43 6.65
C GLY A 70 -5.12 -16.37 5.22
N ILE A 71 -4.27 -16.72 4.26
CA ILE A 71 -4.54 -16.64 2.83
C ILE A 71 -4.40 -18.00 2.18
N ARG A 72 -5.48 -18.47 1.55
CA ARG A 72 -5.45 -19.66 0.67
C ARG A 72 -5.05 -19.22 -0.72
N GLY A 73 -3.89 -19.67 -1.19
CA GLY A 73 -3.32 -19.30 -2.49
C GLY A 73 -1.88 -18.80 -2.39
N THR A 74 -1.49 -17.95 -3.33
CA THR A 74 -0.11 -17.49 -3.46
C THR A 74 0.01 -15.99 -3.17
N VAL A 75 0.83 -15.64 -2.19
CA VAL A 75 1.23 -14.25 -1.92
C VAL A 75 2.53 -13.95 -2.68
N ILE A 76 2.56 -12.86 -3.43
CA ILE A 76 3.74 -12.36 -4.14
C ILE A 76 4.32 -11.18 -3.39
N ASN A 77 5.53 -11.34 -2.84
CA ASN A 77 6.23 -10.28 -2.13
C ASN A 77 7.22 -9.57 -3.06
N THR A 78 6.83 -8.43 -3.61
CA THR A 78 7.63 -7.64 -4.56
C THR A 78 8.67 -6.74 -3.89
N ARG A 79 8.52 -6.45 -2.60
CA ARG A 79 9.32 -5.48 -1.85
C ARG A 79 10.82 -5.78 -1.83
N VAL A 80 11.20 -7.07 -1.90
CA VAL A 80 12.58 -7.48 -1.60
C VAL A 80 13.54 -7.20 -2.75
N LYS A 81 13.14 -7.53 -3.99
CA LYS A 81 14.02 -7.53 -5.15
C LYS A 81 13.50 -6.78 -6.38
N VAL A 82 12.19 -6.61 -6.56
CA VAL A 82 11.62 -5.83 -7.68
C VAL A 82 11.65 -4.35 -7.30
N LYS A 83 12.84 -3.76 -7.28
CA LYS A 83 13.09 -2.42 -6.72
C LYS A 83 14.15 -1.60 -7.45
N GLN A 84 14.27 -1.78 -8.76
CA GLN A 84 15.14 -0.91 -9.58
C GLN A 84 14.53 0.49 -9.68
N MET A 85 15.41 1.49 -9.73
CA MET A 85 15.05 2.89 -9.87
C MET A 85 16.20 3.62 -10.54
N ASN A 86 15.93 4.31 -11.65
CA ASN A 86 16.93 5.06 -12.41
C ASN A 86 16.33 6.20 -13.22
N LEU A 87 17.07 7.26 -13.41
CA LEU A 87 16.70 8.32 -14.34
C LEU A 87 16.71 7.79 -15.77
N ILE A 88 15.66 8.13 -16.54
CA ILE A 88 15.60 7.92 -18.00
C ILE A 88 16.23 9.11 -18.70
N ASP A 89 15.92 10.29 -18.19
CA ASP A 89 16.47 11.59 -18.63
C ASP A 89 16.42 12.59 -17.47
N ASP A 90 16.52 13.86 -17.80
CA ASP A 90 16.61 14.98 -16.86
C ASP A 90 15.42 15.13 -15.91
N VAL A 91 14.22 14.64 -16.28
CA VAL A 91 12.96 14.84 -15.54
C VAL A 91 12.11 13.58 -15.44
N ARG A 92 12.52 12.46 -16.05
CA ARG A 92 11.78 11.20 -16.00
C ARG A 92 12.52 10.14 -15.20
N LEU A 93 11.79 9.55 -14.27
CA LEU A 93 12.27 8.50 -13.37
C LEU A 93 11.55 7.18 -13.67
N TYR A 94 12.29 6.13 -14.00
CA TYR A 94 11.80 4.76 -13.96
C TYR A 94 11.85 4.22 -12.54
N VAL A 95 10.77 3.57 -12.09
CA VAL A 95 10.69 3.01 -10.74
C VAL A 95 9.88 1.71 -10.74
N GLU A 96 10.42 0.64 -10.16
CA GLU A 96 9.73 -0.63 -9.99
C GLU A 96 8.79 -0.63 -8.78
N CYS A 97 7.78 -1.50 -8.83
CA CYS A 97 6.67 -1.55 -7.88
C CYS A 97 7.08 -1.83 -6.43
N GLY A 98 8.20 -2.50 -6.19
CA GLY A 98 8.70 -2.82 -4.86
C GLY A 98 9.51 -1.70 -4.20
N VAL A 99 9.82 -0.61 -4.91
CA VAL A 99 10.54 0.54 -4.33
C VAL A 99 9.68 1.22 -3.28
N PRO A 100 10.18 1.43 -2.04
CA PRO A 100 9.46 2.22 -1.04
C PRO A 100 9.26 3.68 -1.48
N CYS A 101 8.06 4.21 -1.30
CA CYS A 101 7.72 5.60 -1.68
C CYS A 101 8.69 6.63 -1.10
N ALA A 102 9.09 6.46 0.17
CA ALA A 102 10.06 7.34 0.81
C ALA A 102 11.46 7.31 0.15
N HIS A 103 11.84 6.20 -0.49
CA HIS A 103 13.09 6.11 -1.25
C HIS A 103 12.99 6.88 -2.57
N VAL A 104 11.82 6.86 -3.22
CA VAL A 104 11.58 7.67 -4.43
C VAL A 104 11.71 9.16 -4.11
N ALA A 105 11.03 9.62 -3.05
CA ALA A 105 11.13 11.02 -2.63
C ALA A 105 12.57 11.47 -2.37
N ARG A 106 13.35 10.63 -1.66
CA ARG A 106 14.75 10.92 -1.38
C ARG A 106 15.60 10.95 -2.65
N PHE A 107 15.47 9.95 -3.49
CA PHE A 107 16.19 9.86 -4.75
C PHE A 107 15.93 11.08 -5.65
N CYS A 108 14.68 11.50 -5.80
CA CYS A 108 14.32 12.70 -6.56
C CYS A 108 15.02 13.93 -5.99
N SER A 109 14.97 14.12 -4.67
CA SER A 109 15.64 15.24 -4.01
C SER A 109 17.17 15.22 -4.13
N GLU A 110 17.81 14.05 -4.19
CA GLU A 110 19.24 13.89 -4.39
C GLU A 110 19.67 14.18 -5.84
N HIS A 111 18.71 14.18 -6.78
CA HIS A 111 18.95 14.46 -8.21
C HIS A 111 18.32 15.77 -8.67
N ASP A 112 18.09 16.72 -7.75
CA ASP A 112 17.52 18.04 -8.02
C ASP A 112 16.18 17.97 -8.79
N LEU A 113 15.32 17.00 -8.38
CA LEU A 113 13.97 16.82 -8.92
C LEU A 113 12.93 17.10 -7.85
N SER A 114 11.86 17.81 -8.23
CA SER A 114 10.73 18.17 -7.39
C SER A 114 9.42 17.55 -7.86
N GLY A 115 8.43 17.49 -6.93
CA GLY A 115 7.10 16.96 -7.14
C GLY A 115 6.85 15.64 -6.40
N ALA A 116 7.92 14.89 -6.04
CA ALA A 116 7.81 13.59 -5.37
C ALA A 116 7.94 13.66 -3.84
N GLU A 117 8.09 14.84 -3.22
CA GLU A 117 8.38 15.00 -1.79
C GLU A 117 7.28 14.40 -0.90
N PHE A 118 6.02 14.47 -1.32
CA PHE A 118 4.87 13.92 -0.60
C PHE A 118 4.97 12.41 -0.42
N LEU A 119 5.63 11.69 -1.35
CA LEU A 119 5.86 10.25 -1.26
C LEU A 119 6.64 9.84 -0.01
N ALA A 120 7.44 10.76 0.58
CA ALA A 120 8.09 10.53 1.86
C ALA A 120 7.09 10.27 3.01
N GLY A 121 5.88 10.82 2.89
CA GLY A 121 4.78 10.63 3.84
C GLY A 121 3.95 9.36 3.61
N ILE A 122 4.19 8.60 2.54
CA ILE A 122 3.41 7.41 2.19
C ILE A 122 4.14 6.14 2.67
N PRO A 123 3.62 5.40 3.65
CA PRO A 123 4.24 4.20 4.19
C PRO A 123 3.96 2.98 3.29
N GLY A 124 4.36 3.03 2.03
CA GLY A 124 4.06 1.97 1.06
C GLY A 124 5.16 1.79 0.03
N THR A 125 4.97 0.86 -0.90
CA THR A 125 5.76 0.73 -2.12
C THR A 125 5.04 1.38 -3.29
N MET A 126 5.78 1.68 -4.38
CA MET A 126 5.21 2.29 -5.57
C MET A 126 4.05 1.47 -6.16
N GLY A 127 4.12 0.14 -6.16
CA GLY A 127 3.01 -0.69 -6.62
C GLY A 127 1.73 -0.49 -5.82
N GLY A 128 1.83 -0.37 -4.49
CA GLY A 128 0.70 -0.04 -3.62
C GLY A 128 0.20 1.39 -3.84
N ALA A 129 1.11 2.34 -4.00
CA ALA A 129 0.79 3.74 -4.26
C ALA A 129 0.07 3.92 -5.62
N LEU A 130 0.51 3.23 -6.66
CA LEU A 130 -0.15 3.20 -7.97
C LEU A 130 -1.56 2.59 -7.87
N LYS A 131 -1.71 1.44 -7.19
CA LYS A 131 -3.01 0.74 -7.08
C LYS A 131 -4.08 1.57 -6.40
N MET A 132 -3.68 2.38 -5.42
CA MET A 132 -4.61 3.14 -4.58
C MET A 132 -4.67 4.63 -4.93
N ASN A 133 -3.93 5.09 -5.91
CA ASN A 133 -3.68 6.53 -6.07
C ASN A 133 -3.33 7.17 -4.71
N ALA A 134 -2.33 6.61 -4.04
CA ALA A 134 -1.97 7.07 -2.70
C ALA A 134 -1.52 8.53 -2.75
N GLY A 135 -2.03 9.33 -1.83
CA GLY A 135 -1.72 10.75 -1.76
C GLY A 135 -1.51 11.22 -0.33
N ALA A 136 -0.75 12.29 -0.21
CA ALA A 136 -0.50 12.99 1.03
C ALA A 136 -0.24 14.48 0.76
N PHE A 137 -0.64 15.33 1.70
CA PHE A 137 -0.36 16.78 1.67
C PHE A 137 -0.90 17.51 0.43
N GLY A 138 -1.96 16.98 -0.20
CA GLY A 138 -2.63 17.61 -1.33
C GLY A 138 -2.11 17.17 -2.71
N THR A 139 -1.20 16.21 -2.78
CA THR A 139 -0.67 15.63 -4.02
C THR A 139 -0.92 14.13 -4.03
N GLU A 140 -1.20 13.55 -5.18
CA GLU A 140 -1.48 12.13 -5.38
C GLU A 140 -0.45 11.49 -6.32
N THR A 141 -0.29 10.16 -6.22
CA THR A 141 0.73 9.42 -6.99
C THR A 141 0.55 9.59 -8.50
N TRP A 142 -0.69 9.56 -8.98
CA TRP A 142 -0.98 9.63 -10.41
C TRP A 142 -0.80 11.03 -11.02
N ASP A 143 -0.65 12.08 -10.20
CA ASP A 143 -0.24 13.41 -10.68
C ASP A 143 1.16 13.39 -11.33
N LEU A 144 1.98 12.39 -11.00
CA LEU A 144 3.33 12.22 -11.51
C LEU A 144 3.46 11.13 -12.59
N VAL A 145 2.46 10.26 -12.76
CA VAL A 145 2.58 9.08 -13.63
C VAL A 145 2.45 9.47 -15.10
N GLU A 146 3.48 9.19 -15.90
CA GLU A 146 3.45 9.29 -17.36
C GLU A 146 2.98 7.98 -17.99
N SER A 147 3.54 6.87 -17.52
CA SER A 147 3.18 5.52 -17.99
C SER A 147 3.45 4.47 -16.91
N VAL A 148 2.84 3.31 -17.07
CA VAL A 148 3.02 2.16 -16.20
C VAL A 148 3.24 0.90 -17.00
N GLU A 149 3.99 -0.04 -16.45
CA GLU A 149 4.05 -1.41 -16.93
C GLU A 149 3.21 -2.28 -16.00
N MET A 150 2.31 -3.04 -16.57
CA MET A 150 1.44 -3.94 -15.84
C MET A 150 1.64 -5.39 -16.28
N MET A 151 1.41 -6.32 -15.38
CA MET A 151 1.44 -7.74 -15.66
C MET A 151 0.06 -8.37 -15.46
N SER A 152 -0.39 -9.06 -16.49
CA SER A 152 -1.62 -9.86 -16.44
C SER A 152 -1.43 -11.18 -15.68
N VAL A 153 -2.53 -11.89 -15.35
CA VAL A 153 -2.56 -13.23 -14.73
C VAL A 153 -1.85 -14.21 -15.64
N GLY A 154 -1.41 -14.15 -16.72
CA GLY A 154 -0.60 -15.06 -17.55
C GLY A 154 0.89 -14.70 -17.57
N GLY A 155 1.31 -13.71 -16.78
CA GLY A 155 2.71 -13.26 -16.73
C GLY A 155 3.10 -12.34 -17.90
N LYS A 156 2.16 -11.96 -18.78
CA LYS A 156 2.44 -11.03 -19.88
C LYS A 156 2.52 -9.60 -19.33
N ALA A 157 3.64 -8.93 -19.59
CA ALA A 157 3.83 -7.53 -19.22
C ALA A 157 3.53 -6.63 -20.43
N GLU A 158 2.81 -5.54 -20.20
CA GLU A 158 2.44 -4.55 -21.19
C GLU A 158 2.54 -3.14 -20.62
N GLN A 159 2.90 -2.18 -21.49
CA GLN A 159 2.97 -0.77 -21.11
C GLN A 159 1.66 -0.05 -21.46
N TYR A 160 1.27 0.87 -20.57
CA TYR A 160 0.09 1.72 -20.72
C TYR A 160 0.45 3.17 -20.37
N HIS A 161 -0.07 4.11 -21.12
CA HIS A 161 -0.05 5.52 -20.74
C HIS A 161 -1.04 5.80 -19.60
N ALA A 162 -0.80 6.85 -18.84
CA ALA A 162 -1.64 7.22 -17.69
C ALA A 162 -3.10 7.47 -18.07
N ASP A 163 -3.37 7.97 -19.27
CA ASP A 163 -4.70 8.26 -19.82
C ASP A 163 -5.55 7.00 -20.10
N ALA A 164 -4.96 5.82 -20.10
CA ALA A 164 -5.68 4.55 -20.18
C ALA A 164 -6.47 4.20 -18.90
N PHE A 165 -6.31 4.98 -17.83
CA PHE A 165 -6.89 4.71 -16.52
C PHE A 165 -7.84 5.82 -16.08
N GLU A 166 -8.95 5.45 -15.45
CA GLU A 166 -9.80 6.38 -14.71
C GLU A 166 -9.27 6.50 -13.28
N VAL A 167 -8.66 7.65 -12.98
CA VAL A 167 -8.01 7.91 -11.69
C VAL A 167 -8.90 8.80 -10.84
N GLY A 168 -9.11 8.41 -9.59
CA GLY A 168 -9.89 9.17 -8.61
C GLY A 168 -9.32 9.05 -7.21
N TYR A 169 -10.00 9.67 -6.26
CA TYR A 169 -9.59 9.64 -4.85
C TYR A 169 -9.55 8.20 -4.32
N ARG A 170 -8.35 7.74 -3.98
CA ARG A 170 -8.09 6.36 -3.49
C ARG A 170 -8.60 5.27 -4.42
N ALA A 171 -8.66 5.51 -5.72
CA ALA A 171 -9.17 4.57 -6.69
C ALA A 171 -8.49 4.71 -8.05
N VAL A 172 -8.16 3.58 -8.67
CA VAL A 172 -7.69 3.50 -10.06
C VAL A 172 -8.47 2.38 -10.72
N LYS A 173 -9.28 2.74 -11.73
CA LYS A 173 -10.03 1.78 -12.55
C LYS A 173 -9.23 1.42 -13.79
N GLY A 174 -9.56 0.29 -14.43
CA GLY A 174 -8.85 -0.22 -15.60
C GLY A 174 -7.75 -1.24 -15.27
N VAL A 175 -7.43 -1.44 -13.98
CA VAL A 175 -6.37 -2.37 -13.53
C VAL A 175 -6.80 -3.85 -13.64
N GLY A 176 -8.08 -4.14 -13.42
CA GLY A 176 -8.58 -5.52 -13.37
C GLY A 176 -7.83 -6.39 -12.36
N SER A 177 -7.50 -7.61 -12.76
CA SER A 177 -6.67 -8.57 -11.99
C SER A 177 -5.16 -8.41 -12.21
N ALA A 178 -4.73 -7.47 -13.06
CA ALA A 178 -3.33 -7.19 -13.32
C ALA A 178 -2.67 -6.46 -12.14
N CYS A 179 -1.33 -6.52 -12.09
CA CYS A 179 -0.54 -5.75 -11.12
C CYS A 179 0.39 -4.76 -11.82
N PHE A 180 0.72 -3.68 -11.14
CA PHE A 180 1.76 -2.77 -11.57
C PHE A 180 3.14 -3.38 -11.31
N LEU A 181 3.99 -3.41 -12.35
CA LEU A 181 5.39 -3.84 -12.26
C LEU A 181 6.33 -2.66 -12.08
N SER A 182 6.08 -1.59 -12.80
CA SER A 182 6.88 -0.36 -12.77
C SER A 182 6.06 0.84 -13.23
N ALA A 183 6.60 2.03 -13.01
CA ALA A 183 6.09 3.28 -13.56
C ALA A 183 7.22 4.15 -14.10
N VAL A 184 6.88 5.03 -15.03
CA VAL A 184 7.68 6.20 -15.38
C VAL A 184 6.99 7.42 -14.76
N LEU A 185 7.72 8.10 -13.89
CA LEU A 185 7.26 9.33 -13.25
C LEU A 185 7.85 10.52 -13.98
N LYS A 186 7.02 11.52 -14.28
CA LYS A 186 7.43 12.81 -14.82
C LYS A 186 7.49 13.84 -13.70
N LEU A 187 8.65 14.40 -13.52
CA LEU A 187 9.01 15.31 -12.43
C LEU A 187 9.39 16.69 -12.98
N SER A 188 9.68 17.65 -12.12
CA SER A 188 10.19 18.96 -12.48
C SER A 188 11.60 19.14 -11.95
N LYS A 189 12.44 19.96 -12.62
CA LYS A 189 13.74 20.36 -12.09
C LYS A 189 13.56 21.21 -10.83
N ASP A 190 14.30 20.90 -9.77
CA ASP A 190 14.35 21.72 -8.55
C ASP A 190 15.57 22.63 -8.55
N ALA A 191 15.44 23.79 -9.19
CA ALA A 191 16.49 24.79 -9.19
C ALA A 191 16.82 25.37 -7.79
N SER A 192 15.90 25.20 -6.82
CA SER A 192 16.06 25.73 -5.47
C SER A 192 16.76 24.76 -4.51
N GLN A 193 16.90 23.49 -4.89
CA GLN A 193 17.42 22.39 -4.05
C GLN A 193 16.71 22.28 -2.69
N ALA A 194 15.41 22.65 -2.65
CA ALA A 194 14.63 22.68 -1.42
C ALA A 194 14.01 21.32 -1.04
N GLY A 195 14.10 20.30 -1.91
CA GLY A 195 13.43 19.02 -1.75
C GLY A 195 13.68 18.35 -0.39
N GLN A 196 14.94 18.28 0.07
CA GLN A 196 15.25 17.71 1.39
C GLN A 196 14.63 18.49 2.56
N LYS A 197 14.60 19.83 2.47
CA LYS A 197 13.97 20.68 3.49
C LYS A 197 12.47 20.45 3.51
N GLN A 198 11.86 20.34 2.33
CA GLN A 198 10.42 20.05 2.20
C GLN A 198 10.08 18.67 2.77
N ILE A 199 10.83 17.63 2.43
CA ILE A 199 10.65 16.27 3.00
C ILE A 199 10.72 16.32 4.53
N LYS A 200 11.74 16.97 5.12
CA LYS A 200 11.86 17.12 6.58
C LYS A 200 10.62 17.78 7.20
N LYS A 201 10.11 18.85 6.56
CA LYS A 201 8.90 19.56 7.01
C LYS A 201 7.66 18.65 6.98
N LEU A 202 7.47 17.89 5.90
CA LEU A 202 6.34 16.96 5.74
C LEU A 202 6.39 15.84 6.77
N LEU A 203 7.57 15.25 7.00
CA LEU A 203 7.77 14.18 7.98
C LEU A 203 7.58 14.71 9.42
N ALA A 204 8.04 15.92 9.74
CA ALA A 204 7.80 16.54 11.04
C ALA A 204 6.29 16.77 11.30
N ARG A 205 5.55 17.27 10.29
CA ARG A 205 4.09 17.41 10.37
C ARG A 205 3.41 16.06 10.60
N ARG A 206 3.82 15.02 9.87
CA ARG A 206 3.29 13.67 10.04
C ARG A 206 3.55 13.13 11.44
N ALA A 207 4.78 13.28 11.96
CA ALA A 207 5.15 12.83 13.30
C ALA A 207 4.37 13.57 14.40
N ALA A 208 4.06 14.85 14.19
CA ALA A 208 3.26 15.64 15.14
C ALA A 208 1.80 15.17 15.20
N THR A 209 1.21 14.73 14.10
CA THR A 209 -0.24 14.48 13.98
C THR A 209 -0.64 13.00 13.94
N GLN A 210 0.28 12.07 13.66
CA GLN A 210 -0.03 10.65 13.48
C GLN A 210 0.74 9.74 14.45
N PRO A 211 0.20 8.57 14.85
CA PRO A 211 0.84 7.64 15.78
C PRO A 211 1.92 6.78 15.10
N ILE A 212 2.94 7.40 14.49
CA ILE A 212 3.94 6.72 13.64
C ILE A 212 4.83 5.73 14.39
N SER A 213 4.88 5.79 15.72
CA SER A 213 5.64 4.87 16.57
C SER A 213 4.88 3.59 16.93
N GLN A 214 3.57 3.55 16.65
CA GLN A 214 2.72 2.41 16.97
C GLN A 214 2.38 1.62 15.69
N PRO A 215 2.28 0.26 15.76
CA PRO A 215 1.85 -0.55 14.63
C PRO A 215 0.45 -0.16 14.17
N SER A 216 0.32 0.33 12.92
CA SER A 216 -0.93 0.78 12.32
C SER A 216 -0.82 0.78 10.78
N CYS A 217 -1.94 0.84 10.08
CA CYS A 217 -1.99 0.88 8.61
C CYS A 217 -2.33 2.27 8.03
N GLY A 218 -1.96 3.34 8.70
CA GLY A 218 -2.37 4.68 8.27
C GLY A 218 -3.84 4.96 8.56
N SER A 219 -4.48 5.78 7.73
CA SER A 219 -5.92 6.05 7.84
C SER A 219 -6.74 4.81 7.53
N VAL A 220 -7.65 4.46 8.42
CA VAL A 220 -8.51 3.27 8.28
C VAL A 220 -9.68 3.52 7.34
N PHE A 221 -10.23 4.74 7.36
CA PHE A 221 -11.39 5.12 6.57
C PHE A 221 -11.06 6.24 5.59
N ARG A 222 -11.74 6.22 4.43
CA ARG A 222 -11.73 7.34 3.48
C ARG A 222 -12.46 8.53 4.07
N ASN A 223 -12.01 9.74 3.71
CA ASN A 223 -12.78 10.92 4.04
C ASN A 223 -14.07 10.95 3.23
N PRO A 224 -15.24 11.15 3.85
CA PRO A 224 -16.48 11.38 3.12
C PRO A 224 -16.48 12.73 2.41
N ALA A 225 -17.43 12.94 1.51
CA ALA A 225 -17.58 14.22 0.81
C ALA A 225 -17.79 15.36 1.82
N ASN A 226 -16.97 16.40 1.68
CA ASN A 226 -17.03 17.63 2.50
C ASN A 226 -16.76 17.46 3.99
N ASP A 227 -16.18 16.31 4.44
CA ASP A 227 -15.85 16.10 5.86
C ASP A 227 -14.60 15.22 6.01
N PHE A 228 -14.17 15.03 7.26
CA PHE A 228 -13.01 14.20 7.61
C PHE A 228 -13.45 13.04 8.51
N ALA A 229 -13.08 11.81 8.13
CA ALA A 229 -13.36 10.63 8.95
C ALA A 229 -12.81 10.78 10.38
N ALA A 230 -11.62 11.35 10.56
CA ALA A 230 -11.04 11.59 11.88
C ALA A 230 -11.93 12.50 12.76
N ARG A 231 -12.50 13.58 12.18
CA ARG A 231 -13.40 14.48 12.90
C ARG A 231 -14.69 13.76 13.36
N LEU A 232 -15.28 12.98 12.46
CA LEU A 232 -16.51 12.24 12.75
C LEU A 232 -16.31 11.19 13.85
N ILE A 233 -15.19 10.45 13.79
CA ILE A 233 -14.81 9.45 14.82
C ILE A 233 -14.54 10.13 16.18
N GLU A 234 -13.84 11.25 16.18
CA GLU A 234 -13.59 12.03 17.40
C GLU A 234 -14.87 12.63 17.98
N ALA A 235 -15.74 13.19 17.14
CA ALA A 235 -17.05 13.73 17.55
C ALA A 235 -18.00 12.64 18.09
N SER A 236 -17.78 11.38 17.70
CA SER A 236 -18.50 10.23 18.25
C SER A 236 -17.91 9.69 19.57
N GLY A 237 -16.85 10.34 20.11
CA GLY A 237 -16.23 9.96 21.39
C GLY A 237 -15.45 8.65 21.33
N LEU A 238 -14.96 8.25 20.16
CA LEU A 238 -14.36 6.92 19.97
C LEU A 238 -12.82 6.87 20.15
N LYS A 239 -12.13 7.99 20.38
CA LYS A 239 -10.69 7.97 20.69
C LYS A 239 -10.42 7.15 21.96
N GLY A 240 -9.40 6.31 21.94
CA GLY A 240 -9.04 5.39 23.03
C GLY A 240 -9.98 4.18 23.18
N TYR A 241 -11.06 4.08 22.38
CA TYR A 241 -11.92 2.93 22.44
C TYR A 241 -11.19 1.67 21.92
N SER A 242 -11.30 0.57 22.66
CA SER A 242 -10.52 -0.64 22.41
C SER A 242 -11.40 -1.88 22.28
N ILE A 243 -11.02 -2.80 21.39
CA ILE A 243 -11.55 -4.17 21.32
C ILE A 243 -10.34 -5.12 21.31
N GLY A 244 -10.25 -6.00 22.30
CA GLY A 244 -9.06 -6.86 22.48
C GLY A 244 -7.78 -6.04 22.53
N GLY A 245 -6.84 -6.32 21.62
CA GLY A 245 -5.59 -5.56 21.54
C GLY A 245 -5.59 -4.42 20.52
N ALA A 246 -6.73 -4.12 19.87
CA ALA A 246 -6.90 -3.02 18.92
C ALA A 246 -7.48 -1.78 19.60
N GLU A 247 -6.96 -0.58 19.29
CA GLU A 247 -7.38 0.69 19.89
C GLU A 247 -7.48 1.80 18.86
N VAL A 248 -8.54 2.61 18.92
CA VAL A 248 -8.63 3.89 18.18
C VAL A 248 -7.62 4.88 18.79
N SER A 249 -6.67 5.32 17.98
CA SER A 249 -5.57 6.14 18.48
C SER A 249 -6.04 7.46 19.09
N GLU A 250 -5.57 7.74 20.29
CA GLU A 250 -5.76 9.03 20.99
C GLU A 250 -5.16 10.20 20.19
N LYS A 251 -4.10 9.95 19.43
CA LYS A 251 -3.40 10.99 18.66
C LYS A 251 -4.12 11.37 17.37
N HIS A 252 -4.73 10.39 16.67
CA HIS A 252 -5.43 10.60 15.40
C HIS A 252 -6.57 9.59 15.26
N ALA A 253 -7.80 10.06 15.37
CA ALA A 253 -8.98 9.20 15.49
C ALA A 253 -9.20 8.26 14.28
N ASN A 254 -8.72 8.61 13.07
CA ASN A 254 -8.81 7.74 11.89
C ASN A 254 -7.66 6.69 11.82
N PHE A 255 -7.00 6.41 12.95
CA PHE A 255 -5.98 5.37 13.06
C PHE A 255 -6.40 4.34 14.11
N ILE A 256 -6.32 3.08 13.75
CA ILE A 256 -6.39 1.97 14.71
C ILE A 256 -4.98 1.45 14.92
N VAL A 257 -4.56 1.34 16.17
CA VAL A 257 -3.24 0.86 16.56
C VAL A 257 -3.34 -0.53 17.20
N ASN A 258 -2.33 -1.36 16.97
CA ASN A 258 -2.13 -2.59 17.71
C ASN A 258 -1.31 -2.26 18.95
N THR A 259 -1.88 -2.48 20.15
CA THR A 259 -1.23 -2.23 21.43
C THR A 259 -0.16 -3.27 21.80
N GLY A 260 0.07 -4.25 20.93
CA GLY A 260 1.09 -5.31 21.06
C GLY A 260 0.52 -6.72 21.17
N VAL A 261 -0.77 -6.87 21.41
CA VAL A 261 -1.46 -8.17 21.59
C VAL A 261 -2.70 -8.34 20.69
N ALA A 262 -2.95 -7.43 19.74
CA ALA A 262 -4.10 -7.51 18.85
C ALA A 262 -4.04 -8.74 17.95
N LYS A 263 -5.23 -9.32 17.71
CA LYS A 263 -5.51 -10.22 16.58
C LYS A 263 -6.09 -9.42 15.41
N ALA A 264 -6.05 -9.99 14.21
CA ALA A 264 -6.71 -9.35 13.08
C ALA A 264 -8.22 -9.21 13.29
N ALA A 265 -8.83 -10.17 13.96
CA ALA A 265 -10.24 -10.14 14.35
C ALA A 265 -10.58 -8.95 15.25
N ASP A 266 -9.72 -8.58 16.20
CA ASP A 266 -9.94 -7.41 17.08
C ASP A 266 -10.00 -6.11 16.25
N ILE A 267 -9.08 -5.97 15.28
CA ILE A 267 -9.02 -4.80 14.41
C ILE A 267 -10.24 -4.74 13.48
N GLU A 268 -10.63 -5.89 12.88
CA GLU A 268 -11.81 -5.97 12.01
C GLU A 268 -13.09 -5.60 12.77
N GLN A 269 -13.28 -6.14 13.98
CA GLN A 269 -14.42 -5.82 14.86
C GLN A 269 -14.41 -4.33 15.25
N LEU A 270 -13.25 -3.75 15.53
CA LEU A 270 -13.16 -2.33 15.87
C LEU A 270 -13.49 -1.45 14.67
N ILE A 271 -13.10 -1.83 13.44
CA ILE A 271 -13.49 -1.15 12.21
C ILE A 271 -15.02 -1.15 12.06
N GLU A 272 -15.66 -2.31 12.19
CA GLU A 272 -17.12 -2.47 12.08
C GLU A 272 -17.85 -1.67 13.18
N TYR A 273 -17.33 -1.68 14.39
CA TYR A 273 -17.90 -0.91 15.50
C TYR A 273 -17.83 0.60 15.24
N VAL A 274 -16.68 1.11 14.80
CA VAL A 274 -16.51 2.54 14.46
C VAL A 274 -17.48 2.96 13.34
N GLN A 275 -17.64 2.13 12.30
CA GLN A 275 -18.60 2.41 11.22
C GLN A 275 -20.02 2.52 11.76
N THR A 276 -20.43 1.55 12.58
CA THR A 276 -21.78 1.50 13.18
C THR A 276 -22.04 2.73 14.06
N GLU A 277 -21.11 3.06 14.95
CA GLU A 277 -21.27 4.17 15.88
C GLU A 277 -21.26 5.54 15.19
N VAL A 278 -20.38 5.74 14.20
CA VAL A 278 -20.38 6.99 13.43
C VAL A 278 -21.66 7.13 12.60
N ALA A 279 -22.12 6.06 11.97
CA ALA A 279 -23.40 6.10 11.24
C ALA A 279 -24.56 6.43 12.17
N ARG A 280 -24.61 5.82 13.36
CA ARG A 280 -25.66 6.06 14.38
C ARG A 280 -25.64 7.48 14.94
N GLN A 281 -24.47 8.04 15.23
CA GLN A 281 -24.33 9.34 15.93
C GLN A 281 -24.25 10.53 14.99
N GLN A 282 -23.62 10.35 13.81
CA GLN A 282 -23.33 11.44 12.88
C GLN A 282 -24.17 11.35 11.59
N GLY A 283 -24.87 10.24 11.34
CA GLY A 283 -25.65 10.02 10.11
C GLY A 283 -24.77 9.83 8.86
N VAL A 284 -23.47 9.51 9.01
CA VAL A 284 -22.52 9.36 7.92
C VAL A 284 -21.96 7.94 7.90
N GLU A 285 -22.07 7.26 6.78
CA GLU A 285 -21.47 5.94 6.56
C GLU A 285 -19.99 6.09 6.19
N LEU A 286 -19.11 5.55 7.03
CA LEU A 286 -17.66 5.52 6.75
C LEU A 286 -17.30 4.30 5.90
N HIS A 287 -16.52 4.52 4.86
CA HIS A 287 -16.01 3.45 4.01
C HIS A 287 -14.53 3.16 4.34
N ALA A 288 -14.20 1.89 4.56
CA ALA A 288 -12.82 1.49 4.82
C ALA A 288 -11.89 1.84 3.64
N GLU A 289 -10.73 2.43 3.94
CA GLU A 289 -9.62 2.60 3.00
C GLU A 289 -8.72 1.36 3.02
N VAL A 290 -8.59 0.74 4.20
CA VAL A 290 -7.81 -0.47 4.39
C VAL A 290 -8.43 -1.66 3.65
N CYS A 291 -7.58 -2.49 3.03
CA CYS A 291 -8.00 -3.72 2.36
C CYS A 291 -7.97 -4.87 3.37
N ILE A 292 -9.13 -5.47 3.63
CA ILE A 292 -9.26 -6.66 4.47
C ILE A 292 -9.25 -7.88 3.55
N ILE A 293 -8.30 -8.79 3.76
CA ILE A 293 -8.08 -9.98 2.93
C ILE A 293 -7.87 -11.24 3.78
N GLY A 294 -8.00 -12.39 3.13
CA GLY A 294 -7.89 -13.69 3.80
C GLY A 294 -9.25 -14.25 4.26
N ASP A 295 -9.24 -15.51 4.67
CA ASP A 295 -10.44 -16.22 5.04
C ASP A 295 -10.96 -15.79 6.42
N LYS A 296 -12.28 -15.80 6.59
CA LYS A 296 -12.87 -15.68 7.93
C LYS A 296 -12.59 -16.94 8.71
N SER A 297 -12.22 -16.78 9.98
CA SER A 297 -12.16 -17.92 10.90
C SER A 297 -13.57 -18.52 11.05
N THR A 298 -13.69 -19.82 10.85
CA THR A 298 -14.92 -20.60 11.11
C THR A 298 -15.23 -20.66 12.59
#